data_587acba083266943bbe6df1c250ced67
#
_entry.id   587acba083266943bbe6df1c250ced67
#
_cell.length_a   1.000
_cell.length_b   1.000
_cell.length_c   1.000
_cell.angle_alpha   90.00
_cell.angle_beta   90.00
_cell.angle_gamma   90.00
#
_symmetry.space_group_name_H-M   'P 1'
#
loop_
_entity.id
_entity.type
_entity.pdbx_description
1 polymer ?
#
loop_
_entity_poly.entity_id
_entity_poly.type
_entity_poly.pdbx_seq_one_letter_code
_entity_poly.pdbx_strand_id
1 'polypeptide(L)'
;MPPERYRISYSLRSLAENAEGELVERHEHTAEVYLTLAYPRRAPQCRMLTPMFHPNIAPHAICIGDHWAAGESLLDLIVRIGQMLAFQSYNTQSPLNGAAARWVEDFPEKL
;
A
#
# COMPACT_ATOMS: atom_id res chain seq x y z
N MET A 1 22.56 -4.20 -13.55
CA MET A 1 21.22 -3.85 -14.03
C MET A 1 20.88 -2.44 -13.60
N PRO A 2 20.40 -1.59 -14.50
CA PRO A 2 19.88 -0.30 -14.09
C PRO A 2 18.62 -0.49 -13.22
N PRO A 3 18.32 0.44 -12.32
CA PRO A 3 17.08 0.40 -11.57
C PRO A 3 15.85 0.47 -12.48
N GLU A 4 14.78 -0.19 -12.09
CA GLU A 4 13.53 -0.24 -12.86
C GLU A 4 12.37 0.25 -12.01
N ARG A 5 11.43 0.95 -12.65
CA ARG A 5 10.20 1.45 -12.03
C ARG A 5 9.01 0.91 -12.78
N TYR A 6 8.03 0.44 -12.04
CA TYR A 6 6.78 -0.06 -12.61
C TYR A 6 5.62 0.68 -11.98
N ARG A 7 4.63 1.01 -12.78
CA ARG A 7 3.36 1.55 -12.31
C ARG A 7 2.32 0.46 -12.43
N ILE A 8 1.62 0.20 -11.34
CA ILE A 8 0.61 -0.84 -11.26
C ILE A 8 -0.73 -0.16 -10.99
N SER A 9 -1.70 -0.42 -11.85
CA SER A 9 -3.06 0.11 -11.69
C SER A 9 -3.94 -0.94 -11.03
N TYR A 10 -4.73 -0.50 -10.06
CA TYR A 10 -5.67 -1.34 -9.35
C TYR A 10 -7.07 -0.76 -9.48
N SER A 11 -8.02 -1.62 -9.85
CA SER A 11 -9.43 -1.27 -9.93
C SER A 11 -10.14 -2.03 -8.81
N LEU A 12 -10.34 -1.36 -7.68
CA LEU A 12 -10.97 -1.94 -6.50
C LEU A 12 -11.41 -0.82 -5.56
N ARG A 13 -12.38 -1.11 -4.68
CA ARG A 13 -12.81 -0.14 -3.68
C ARG A 13 -11.76 0.00 -2.59
N SER A 14 -11.39 1.23 -2.27
CA SER A 14 -10.59 1.57 -1.11
C SER A 14 -10.99 2.94 -0.57
N LEU A 15 -10.22 3.47 0.38
CA LEU A 15 -10.51 4.73 1.05
C LEU A 15 -9.39 5.73 0.80
N ALA A 16 -9.77 7.01 0.72
CA ALA A 16 -8.82 8.11 0.55
C ALA A 16 -9.36 9.36 1.23
N GLU A 17 -8.49 10.30 1.55
CA GLU A 17 -8.89 11.64 1.92
C GLU A 17 -8.89 12.52 0.68
N ASN A 18 -9.95 13.31 0.50
CA ASN A 18 -10.00 14.28 -0.59
C ASN A 18 -9.26 15.57 -0.21
N ALA A 19 -9.30 16.58 -1.08
CA ALA A 19 -8.59 17.84 -0.85
C ALA A 19 -9.11 18.61 0.38
N GLU A 20 -10.37 18.37 0.78
CA GLU A 20 -10.99 18.98 1.95
C GLU A 20 -10.76 18.17 3.23
N GLY A 21 -10.00 17.10 3.17
CA GLY A 21 -9.74 16.22 4.31
C GLY A 21 -10.88 15.28 4.64
N GLU A 22 -11.86 15.14 3.76
CA GLU A 22 -12.98 14.22 3.95
C GLU A 22 -12.61 12.82 3.50
N LEU A 23 -13.09 11.82 4.24
CA LEU A 23 -12.88 10.41 3.89
C LEU A 23 -13.87 10.01 2.81
N VAL A 24 -13.36 9.51 1.69
CA VAL A 24 -14.16 9.13 0.53
C VAL A 24 -13.76 7.74 0.03
N GLU A 25 -14.68 7.08 -0.68
CA GLU A 25 -14.36 5.89 -1.43
C GLU A 25 -13.67 6.26 -2.73
N ARG A 26 -12.69 5.44 -3.11
CA ARG A 26 -11.99 5.62 -4.37
C ARG A 26 -11.77 4.23 -5.00
N HIS A 27 -12.01 4.13 -6.31
CA HIS A 27 -12.03 2.84 -7.01
C HIS A 27 -10.87 2.62 -7.97
N GLU A 28 -10.08 3.65 -8.25
CA GLU A 28 -8.91 3.54 -9.12
C GLU A 28 -7.67 4.00 -8.38
N HIS A 29 -6.62 3.16 -8.40
CA HIS A 29 -5.39 3.40 -7.65
C HIS A 29 -4.19 3.09 -8.51
N THR A 30 -3.11 3.84 -8.30
CA THR A 30 -1.84 3.56 -8.98
C THR A 30 -0.73 3.50 -7.93
N ALA A 31 0.00 2.41 -7.93
CA ALA A 31 1.19 2.22 -7.12
C ALA A 31 2.44 2.26 -7.99
N GLU A 32 3.55 2.69 -7.42
CA GLU A 32 4.86 2.59 -8.03
C GLU A 32 5.68 1.56 -7.28
N VAL A 33 6.28 0.63 -8.02
CA VAL A 33 7.21 -0.38 -7.50
C VAL A 33 8.57 -0.09 -8.11
N TYR A 34 9.52 0.23 -7.25
CA TYR A 34 10.87 0.60 -7.66
C TYR A 34 11.85 -0.50 -7.26
N LEU A 35 12.48 -1.11 -8.26
CA LEU A 35 13.51 -2.13 -8.05
C LEU A 35 14.87 -1.44 -8.02
N THR A 36 15.47 -1.34 -6.84
CA THR A 36 16.80 -0.75 -6.69
C THR A 36 17.87 -1.73 -7.14
N LEU A 37 19.12 -1.26 -7.17
CA LEU A 37 20.27 -2.13 -7.46
C LEU A 37 20.42 -3.26 -6.43
N ALA A 38 19.85 -3.10 -5.24
CA ALA A 38 19.91 -4.11 -4.19
C ALA A 38 18.86 -5.21 -4.34
N TYR A 39 17.88 -5.03 -5.23
CA TYR A 39 16.88 -6.05 -5.53
C TYR A 39 17.55 -7.25 -6.22
N PRO A 40 17.21 -8.50 -5.91
CA PRO A 40 16.15 -8.95 -4.99
C PRO A 40 16.60 -9.19 -3.54
N ARG A 41 17.83 -8.92 -3.17
CA ARG A 41 18.28 -9.08 -1.78
C ARG A 41 17.52 -8.17 -0.82
N ARG A 42 17.23 -6.96 -1.26
CA ARG A 42 16.35 -6.03 -0.56
C ARG A 42 15.02 -5.91 -1.28
N ALA A 43 13.98 -5.68 -0.50
CA ALA A 43 12.64 -5.49 -1.03
C ALA A 43 12.60 -4.31 -2.00
N PRO A 44 11.70 -4.35 -3.00
CA PRO A 44 11.39 -3.16 -3.78
C PRO A 44 10.88 -2.03 -2.89
N GLN A 45 11.09 -0.80 -3.31
CA GLN A 45 10.49 0.35 -2.66
C GLN A 45 9.14 0.62 -3.31
N CYS A 46 8.08 0.64 -2.51
CA CYS A 46 6.72 0.78 -3.00
C CYS A 46 6.07 2.01 -2.42
N ARG A 47 5.33 2.74 -3.25
CA ARG A 47 4.54 3.89 -2.81
C ARG A 47 3.29 4.04 -3.65
N MET A 48 2.27 4.69 -3.09
CA MET A 48 1.09 5.04 -3.87
C MET A 48 1.32 6.36 -4.59
N LEU A 49 0.87 6.43 -5.85
CA LEU A 49 0.86 7.66 -6.63
C LEU A 49 -0.51 8.35 -6.54
N THR A 50 -1.52 7.65 -6.02
CA THR A 50 -2.86 8.17 -5.79
C THR A 50 -3.16 8.24 -4.29
N PRO A 51 -4.10 9.10 -3.85
CA PRO A 51 -4.41 9.23 -2.43
C PRO A 51 -4.91 7.92 -1.81
N MET A 52 -4.49 7.66 -0.57
CA MET A 52 -4.90 6.49 0.20
C MET A 52 -5.12 6.87 1.66
N PHE A 53 -6.09 6.19 2.30
CA PHE A 53 -6.30 6.27 3.74
C PHE A 53 -6.26 4.84 4.28
N HIS A 54 -5.09 4.43 4.76
CA HIS A 54 -4.82 3.04 5.12
C HIS A 54 -3.77 3.00 6.24
N PRO A 55 -3.93 2.12 7.24
CA PRO A 55 -2.99 2.06 8.37
C PRO A 55 -1.52 1.87 7.96
N ASN A 56 -1.27 1.12 6.91
CA ASN A 56 0.08 0.71 6.53
C ASN A 56 0.61 1.42 5.29
N ILE A 57 -0.01 2.55 4.94
CA ILE A 57 0.37 3.34 3.78
C ILE A 57 0.54 4.80 4.19
N ALA A 58 1.73 5.34 3.97
CA ALA A 58 2.05 6.76 4.12
C ALA A 58 2.25 7.37 2.73
N PRO A 59 2.27 8.71 2.61
CA PRO A 59 2.46 9.35 1.30
C PRO A 59 3.72 8.91 0.56
N HIS A 60 4.75 8.49 1.29
CA HIS A 60 6.06 8.15 0.71
C HIS A 60 6.34 6.64 0.66
N ALA A 61 5.51 5.80 1.29
CA ALA A 61 5.82 4.38 1.38
C ALA A 61 4.59 3.51 1.64
N ILE A 62 4.64 2.30 1.12
CA ILE A 62 3.74 1.20 1.49
C ILE A 62 4.56 0.27 2.37
N CYS A 63 4.05 -0.05 3.56
CA CYS A 63 4.68 -1.04 4.43
C CYS A 63 4.34 -2.44 3.93
N ILE A 64 5.28 -3.08 3.25
CA ILE A 64 5.08 -4.41 2.66
C ILE A 64 5.46 -5.54 3.61
N GLY A 65 5.69 -5.21 4.89
CA GLY A 65 6.05 -6.16 5.92
C GLY A 65 7.53 -6.14 6.26
N ASP A 66 7.87 -6.69 7.44
CA ASP A 66 9.24 -6.69 7.97
C ASP A 66 10.11 -7.78 7.36
N HIS A 67 9.51 -8.70 6.63
CA HIS A 67 10.19 -9.86 6.11
C HIS A 67 10.09 -9.91 4.58
N TRP A 68 11.18 -9.57 3.93
CA TRP A 68 11.36 -9.77 2.51
C TRP A 68 12.22 -10.99 2.27
N ALA A 69 11.71 -11.95 1.50
CA ALA A 69 12.48 -13.10 1.06
C ALA A 69 12.97 -12.86 -0.37
N ALA A 70 14.27 -13.11 -0.62
CA ALA A 70 14.84 -12.90 -1.94
C ALA A 70 14.18 -13.76 -3.03
N GLY A 71 13.51 -14.83 -2.64
CA GLY A 71 12.75 -15.69 -3.56
C GLY A 71 11.31 -15.27 -3.79
N GLU A 72 10.84 -14.21 -3.11
CA GLU A 72 9.47 -13.74 -3.29
C GLU A 72 9.32 -13.14 -4.70
N SER A 73 8.23 -13.50 -5.40
CA SER A 73 8.02 -13.02 -6.75
C SER A 73 7.46 -11.60 -6.75
N LEU A 74 7.75 -10.86 -7.82
CA LEU A 74 7.17 -9.53 -8.01
C LEU A 74 5.65 -9.61 -8.15
N LEU A 75 5.14 -10.66 -8.81
CA LEU A 75 3.70 -10.89 -8.92
C LEU A 75 3.04 -11.05 -7.55
N ASP A 76 3.65 -11.84 -6.65
CA ASP A 76 3.11 -12.02 -5.30
C ASP A 76 3.08 -10.70 -4.53
N LEU A 77 4.09 -9.86 -4.69
CA LEU A 77 4.11 -8.54 -4.08
C LEU A 77 2.99 -7.65 -4.63
N ILE A 78 2.78 -7.64 -5.94
CA ILE A 78 1.73 -6.85 -6.57
C ILE A 78 0.35 -7.29 -6.07
N VAL A 79 0.11 -8.59 -5.97
CA VAL A 79 -1.15 -9.14 -5.43
C VAL A 79 -1.31 -8.75 -3.96
N ARG A 80 -0.25 -8.83 -3.17
CA ARG A 80 -0.30 -8.47 -1.74
C ARG A 80 -0.64 -6.99 -1.53
N ILE A 81 -0.08 -6.11 -2.35
CA ILE A 81 -0.44 -4.69 -2.33
C ILE A 81 -1.94 -4.53 -2.61
N GLY A 82 -2.46 -5.21 -3.63
CA GLY A 82 -3.88 -5.18 -3.94
C GLY A 82 -4.76 -5.63 -2.78
N GLN A 83 -4.36 -6.68 -2.07
CA GLN A 83 -5.06 -7.16 -0.88
C GLN A 83 -5.06 -6.11 0.24
N MET A 84 -3.95 -5.39 0.42
CA MET A 84 -3.89 -4.28 1.37
C MET A 84 -4.87 -3.17 0.97
N LEU A 85 -4.85 -2.75 -0.29
CA LEU A 85 -5.76 -1.69 -0.76
C LEU A 85 -7.22 -2.06 -0.57
N ALA A 86 -7.57 -3.34 -0.74
CA ALA A 86 -8.92 -3.84 -0.55
C ALA A 86 -9.27 -4.11 0.93
N PHE A 87 -8.37 -3.82 1.87
CA PHE A 87 -8.52 -4.11 3.30
C PHE A 87 -8.72 -5.59 3.61
N GLN A 88 -8.20 -6.45 2.76
CA GLN A 88 -8.14 -7.90 3.03
C GLN A 88 -6.96 -8.27 3.91
N SER A 89 -5.95 -7.38 3.97
CA SER A 89 -4.75 -7.54 4.78
C SER A 89 -4.31 -6.17 5.29
N TYR A 90 -4.23 -6.00 6.60
CA TYR A 90 -3.74 -4.76 7.21
C TYR A 90 -3.36 -5.02 8.66
N ASN A 91 -2.57 -4.10 9.23
CA ASN A 91 -2.10 -4.20 10.60
C ASN A 91 -2.25 -2.82 11.27
N THR A 92 -2.92 -2.78 12.41
CA THR A 92 -3.13 -1.55 13.18
C THR A 92 -2.14 -1.35 14.32
N GLN A 93 -1.26 -2.31 14.59
CA GLN A 93 -0.36 -2.26 15.75
C GLN A 93 0.91 -1.46 15.52
N SER A 94 1.39 -1.40 14.28
CA SER A 94 2.57 -0.61 13.91
C SER A 94 2.26 0.22 12.66
N PRO A 95 1.34 1.18 12.78
CA PRO A 95 0.85 1.88 11.59
C PRO A 95 1.82 2.94 11.10
N LEU A 96 1.81 3.16 9.78
CA LEU A 96 2.39 4.34 9.16
C LEU A 96 1.43 5.53 9.23
N ASN A 97 0.13 5.26 9.34
CA ASN A 97 -0.92 6.27 9.47
C ASN A 97 -1.76 5.93 10.69
N GLY A 98 -1.48 6.60 11.81
CA GLY A 98 -2.16 6.34 13.07
C GLY A 98 -3.63 6.71 13.06
N ALA A 99 -4.01 7.77 12.33
CA ALA A 99 -5.42 8.17 12.21
C ALA A 99 -6.22 7.11 11.47
N ALA A 100 -5.67 6.55 10.40
CA ALA A 100 -6.31 5.47 9.67
C ALA A 100 -6.43 4.21 10.52
N ALA A 101 -5.39 3.88 11.30
CA ALA A 101 -5.44 2.72 12.18
C ALA A 101 -6.57 2.84 13.21
N ARG A 102 -6.72 4.00 13.83
CA ARG A 102 -7.80 4.23 14.79
C ARG A 102 -9.17 4.17 14.12
N TRP A 103 -9.29 4.75 12.95
CA TRP A 103 -10.56 4.74 12.22
C TRP A 103 -11.00 3.32 11.86
N VAL A 104 -10.04 2.50 11.40
CA VAL A 104 -10.32 1.09 11.04
C VAL A 104 -10.72 0.28 12.26
N GLU A 105 -10.07 0.51 13.41
CA GLU A 105 -10.45 -0.16 14.66
C GLU A 105 -11.84 0.27 15.14
N ASP A 106 -12.19 1.53 14.96
CA ASP A 106 -13.48 2.07 15.39
C ASP A 106 -14.64 1.68 14.45
N PHE A 107 -14.36 1.53 13.15
CA PHE A 107 -15.37 1.30 12.12
C PHE A 107 -15.04 0.12 11.19
N PRO A 108 -14.78 -1.08 11.74
CA PRO A 108 -14.43 -2.22 10.89
C PRO A 108 -15.55 -2.62 9.91
N GLU A 109 -16.80 -2.31 10.24
CA GLU A 109 -17.95 -2.60 9.40
C GLU A 109 -18.02 -1.77 8.13
N LYS A 110 -17.18 -0.73 8.02
CA LYS A 110 -17.14 0.16 6.84
C LYS A 110 -16.05 -0.22 5.84
N LEU A 111 -15.30 -1.26 6.11
CA LEU A 111 -14.24 -1.73 5.21
C LEU A 111 -14.77 -2.57 4.05
#